data_ed303dfb16ca155c4e5ab9bccb64eb36
#
_entry.id   ed303dfb16ca155c4e5ab9bccb64eb36
#
_cell.length_a   1.000
_cell.length_b   1.000
_cell.length_c   1.000
_cell.angle_alpha   90.00
_cell.angle_beta   90.00
_cell.angle_gamma   90.00
#
_symmetry.space_group_name_H-M   'P 1'
#
loop_
_entity.id
_entity.type
_entity.pdbx_description
1 polymer ?
#
loop_
_entity_poly.entity_id
_entity_poly.type
_entity_poly.pdbx_seq_one_letter_code
_entity_poly.pdbx_strand_id
1 'polypeptide(L)'
;MQLIKILNTPSSMRNNTQRIYERLSRGEFLSVDSTNSTVRHLYEDIEENMDDYADYFKEIGLRLESGNGYFYLSRTVENKQAIESKLESFSKWLDYLDFLKCYNQSFTAGYQFRKSNLIEQISLDIELKEKARHLFKKYGVGSNLEIVNKLLQEMGNMGFAECISEQDETYKVTSAFCYAEELVNMIQIANEDEVPE
;
A
#
# COMPACT_ATOMS: atom_id res chain seq x y z
N MET A 1 0.47 7.28 37.40
CA MET A 1 -0.42 6.34 36.71
C MET A 1 0.16 5.82 35.38
N GLN A 2 1.03 6.56 34.65
CA GLN A 2 1.68 6.14 33.40
C GLN A 2 2.70 4.99 33.54
N LEU A 3 3.48 4.95 34.63
CA LEU A 3 4.50 3.89 34.85
C LEU A 3 3.92 2.48 35.03
N ILE A 4 2.67 2.38 35.53
CA ILE A 4 2.02 1.09 35.75
C ILE A 4 1.51 0.48 34.44
N LYS A 5 1.09 1.32 33.47
CA LYS A 5 0.66 0.84 32.13
C LYS A 5 1.83 0.21 31.36
N ILE A 6 3.05 0.80 31.45
CA ILE A 6 4.25 0.29 30.78
C ILE A 6 4.67 -1.09 31.32
N LEU A 7 4.43 -1.35 32.60
CA LEU A 7 4.79 -2.62 33.24
C LEU A 7 3.83 -3.78 32.88
N ASN A 8 2.61 -3.46 32.42
CA ASN A 8 1.58 -4.45 32.06
C ASN A 8 1.51 -4.71 30.55
N THR A 9 2.33 -4.04 29.74
CA THR A 9 2.38 -4.30 28.29
C THR A 9 2.91 -5.71 28.04
N PRO A 10 2.27 -6.53 27.20
CA PRO A 10 2.77 -7.85 26.84
C PRO A 10 4.21 -7.80 26.34
N SER A 11 5.01 -8.80 26.70
CA SER A 11 6.45 -8.83 26.34
C SER A 11 6.66 -8.82 24.84
N SER A 12 5.78 -9.48 24.07
CA SER A 12 5.76 -9.51 22.62
C SER A 12 5.58 -8.12 22.02
N MET A 13 4.59 -7.36 22.50
CA MET A 13 4.32 -6.00 22.05
C MET A 13 5.56 -5.09 22.20
N ARG A 14 6.27 -5.16 23.34
CA ARG A 14 7.49 -4.35 23.55
C ARG A 14 8.58 -4.65 22.52
N ASN A 15 8.75 -5.90 22.16
CA ASN A 15 9.78 -6.33 21.22
C ASN A 15 9.45 -5.94 19.76
N ASN A 16 8.17 -5.89 19.39
CA ASN A 16 7.75 -5.64 18.02
C ASN A 16 7.38 -4.17 17.75
N THR A 17 7.08 -3.36 18.79
CA THR A 17 6.66 -1.96 18.63
C THR A 17 7.63 -1.15 17.78
N GLN A 18 8.93 -1.26 18.01
CA GLN A 18 9.93 -0.57 17.21
C GLN A 18 9.89 -1.02 15.75
N ARG A 19 9.83 -2.32 15.48
CA ARG A 19 9.80 -2.89 14.12
C ARG A 19 8.54 -2.51 13.37
N ILE A 20 7.39 -2.52 14.04
CA ILE A 20 6.11 -2.07 13.50
C ILE A 20 6.21 -0.58 13.15
N TYR A 21 6.66 0.26 14.09
CA TYR A 21 6.83 1.69 13.87
C TYR A 21 7.78 1.99 12.70
N GLU A 22 8.95 1.34 12.64
CA GLU A 22 9.94 1.54 11.58
C GLU A 22 9.37 1.27 10.18
N ARG A 23 8.47 0.29 10.03
CA ARG A 23 7.82 -0.03 8.75
C ARG A 23 6.68 0.93 8.44
N LEU A 24 5.70 1.00 9.34
CA LEU A 24 4.50 1.78 9.11
C LEU A 24 4.78 3.29 9.01
N SER A 25 5.79 3.83 9.73
CA SER A 25 6.18 5.24 9.64
C SER A 25 6.83 5.64 8.30
N ARG A 26 7.32 4.67 7.53
CA ARG A 26 7.82 4.86 6.16
C ARG A 26 6.72 4.79 5.11
N GLY A 27 5.47 4.55 5.53
CA GLY A 27 4.33 4.38 4.64
C GLY A 27 4.18 2.95 4.10
N GLU A 28 4.93 1.97 4.66
CA GLU A 28 4.72 0.55 4.37
C GLU A 28 3.46 0.07 5.07
N PHE A 29 2.74 -0.85 4.44
CA PHE A 29 1.58 -1.54 5.02
C PHE A 29 2.01 -2.92 5.53
N LEU A 30 1.38 -3.38 6.61
CA LEU A 30 1.50 -4.76 7.06
C LEU A 30 0.27 -5.54 6.63
N SER A 31 0.46 -6.62 5.89
CA SER A 31 -0.63 -7.44 5.33
C SER A 31 -0.66 -8.82 5.94
N VAL A 32 -1.86 -9.32 6.23
CA VAL A 32 -2.10 -10.68 6.75
C VAL A 32 -1.60 -11.76 5.79
N ASP A 33 -1.67 -11.49 4.49
CA ASP A 33 -1.33 -12.43 3.42
C ASP A 33 0.07 -12.21 2.83
N SER A 34 0.93 -11.44 3.51
CA SER A 34 2.34 -11.26 3.13
C SER A 34 3.07 -12.61 3.05
N THR A 35 3.91 -12.77 2.05
CA THR A 35 4.78 -13.96 1.93
C THR A 35 5.96 -13.90 2.92
N ASN A 36 6.29 -12.71 3.41
CA ASN A 36 7.29 -12.50 4.43
C ASN A 36 6.76 -12.84 5.82
N SER A 37 7.26 -13.93 6.41
CA SER A 37 6.85 -14.39 7.74
C SER A 37 7.00 -13.34 8.84
N THR A 38 8.02 -12.46 8.73
CA THR A 38 8.21 -11.35 9.67
C THR A 38 7.06 -10.34 9.57
N VAL A 39 6.62 -9.99 8.37
CA VAL A 39 5.49 -9.06 8.16
C VAL A 39 4.21 -9.66 8.72
N ARG A 40 3.93 -10.94 8.42
CA ARG A 40 2.76 -11.64 8.99
C ARG A 40 2.76 -11.65 10.51
N HIS A 41 3.91 -11.98 11.12
CA HIS A 41 4.02 -11.99 12.57
C HIS A 41 3.78 -10.61 13.20
N LEU A 42 4.25 -9.52 12.55
CA LEU A 42 3.97 -8.16 13.02
C LEU A 42 2.49 -7.80 12.84
N TYR A 43 1.85 -8.26 11.77
CA TYR A 43 0.40 -8.11 11.56
C TYR A 43 -0.39 -8.82 12.67
N GLU A 44 -0.09 -10.10 12.93
CA GLU A 44 -0.72 -10.92 13.96
C GLU A 44 -0.57 -10.29 15.36
N ASP A 45 0.62 -9.77 15.68
CA ASP A 45 0.87 -9.10 16.97
C ASP A 45 0.04 -7.82 17.14
N ILE A 46 -0.16 -7.04 16.05
CA ILE A 46 -1.08 -5.90 16.08
C ILE A 46 -2.52 -6.38 16.28
N GLU A 47 -2.96 -7.40 15.55
CA GLU A 47 -4.32 -7.92 15.60
C GLU A 47 -4.67 -8.43 17.02
N GLU A 48 -3.74 -9.13 17.67
CA GLU A 48 -3.90 -9.64 19.02
C GLU A 48 -3.88 -8.53 20.10
N ASN A 49 -3.19 -7.41 19.84
CA ASN A 49 -2.97 -6.33 20.82
C ASN A 49 -3.41 -4.95 20.28
N MET A 50 -4.48 -4.90 19.47
CA MET A 50 -4.91 -3.73 18.70
C MET A 50 -5.08 -2.48 19.56
N ASP A 51 -5.77 -2.58 20.70
CA ASP A 51 -6.05 -1.45 21.56
C ASP A 51 -4.76 -0.87 22.17
N ASP A 52 -3.84 -1.73 22.60
CA ASP A 52 -2.57 -1.31 23.18
C ASP A 52 -1.68 -0.60 22.15
N TYR A 53 -1.63 -1.09 20.91
CA TYR A 53 -0.91 -0.42 19.82
C TYR A 53 -1.58 0.89 19.41
N ALA A 54 -2.91 0.93 19.33
CA ALA A 54 -3.66 2.14 19.01
C ALA A 54 -3.43 3.23 20.07
N ASP A 55 -3.49 2.89 21.35
CA ASP A 55 -3.19 3.80 22.47
C ASP A 55 -1.74 4.31 22.41
N TYR A 56 -0.76 3.40 22.16
CA TYR A 56 0.65 3.77 22.04
C TYR A 56 0.90 4.76 20.89
N PHE A 57 0.40 4.47 19.69
CA PHE A 57 0.60 5.34 18.54
C PHE A 57 -0.11 6.68 18.70
N LYS A 58 -1.26 6.70 19.34
CA LYS A 58 -1.99 7.94 19.66
C LYS A 58 -1.19 8.87 20.58
N GLU A 59 -0.44 8.34 21.55
CA GLU A 59 0.42 9.14 22.44
C GLU A 59 1.52 9.89 21.69
N ILE A 60 1.96 9.38 20.52
CA ILE A 60 2.98 10.02 19.69
C ILE A 60 2.40 10.75 18.46
N GLY A 61 1.07 11.02 18.46
CA GLY A 61 0.39 11.79 17.42
C GLY A 61 0.13 11.03 16.11
N LEU A 62 0.15 9.70 16.18
CA LEU A 62 -0.18 8.82 15.08
C LEU A 62 -1.49 8.07 15.35
N ARG A 63 -2.12 7.59 14.30
CA ARG A 63 -3.30 6.72 14.37
C ARG A 63 -3.00 5.42 13.65
N LEU A 64 -3.21 4.32 14.35
CA LEU A 64 -3.20 3.00 13.73
C LEU A 64 -4.52 2.77 13.02
N GLU A 65 -4.45 2.59 11.73
CA GLU A 65 -5.60 2.36 10.86
C GLU A 65 -5.60 0.91 10.38
N SER A 66 -6.79 0.36 10.20
CA SER A 66 -6.97 -1.00 9.69
C SER A 66 -7.90 -1.02 8.48
N GLY A 67 -7.61 -1.88 7.53
CA GLY A 67 -8.52 -2.26 6.46
C GLY A 67 -8.74 -3.77 6.44
N ASN A 68 -9.25 -4.28 5.32
CA ASN A 68 -9.50 -5.71 5.17
C ASN A 68 -8.17 -6.49 4.97
N GLY A 69 -7.59 -6.93 6.09
CA GLY A 69 -6.35 -7.71 6.12
C GLY A 69 -5.07 -6.89 6.04
N TYR A 70 -5.09 -5.61 6.42
CA TYR A 70 -3.89 -4.77 6.48
C TYR A 70 -3.95 -3.72 7.58
N PHE A 71 -2.76 -3.26 8.02
CA PHE A 71 -2.59 -2.12 8.93
C PHE A 71 -1.66 -1.07 8.34
N TYR A 72 -1.92 0.20 8.68
CA TYR A 72 -1.05 1.33 8.32
C TYR A 72 -1.13 2.44 9.37
N LEU A 73 -0.22 3.43 9.32
CA LEU A 73 -0.26 4.60 10.19
C LEU A 73 -0.68 5.85 9.43
N SER A 74 -1.57 6.63 10.04
CA SER A 74 -1.90 7.98 9.63
C SER A 74 -1.50 8.99 10.72
N ARG A 75 -1.44 10.29 10.38
CA ARG A 75 -1.22 11.36 11.36
C ARG A 75 -2.54 11.86 11.88
N THR A 76 -2.61 12.13 13.20
CA THR A 76 -3.81 12.71 13.82
C THR A 76 -4.04 14.17 13.45
N VAL A 77 -2.96 14.90 13.17
CA VAL A 77 -3.01 16.31 12.72
C VAL A 77 -2.13 16.44 11.49
N GLU A 78 -2.69 16.99 10.41
CA GLU A 78 -1.99 17.19 9.16
C GLU A 78 -1.87 18.70 8.86
N ASN A 79 -0.67 19.14 8.50
CA ASN A 79 -0.46 20.45 7.96
C ASN A 79 -0.78 20.48 6.45
N LYS A 80 -0.92 21.67 5.89
CA LYS A 80 -1.24 21.88 4.46
C LYS A 80 -0.28 21.09 3.54
N GLN A 81 1.01 21.12 3.82
CA GLN A 81 2.01 20.43 3.00
C GLN A 81 1.85 18.91 3.04
N ALA A 82 1.49 18.34 4.20
CA ALA A 82 1.22 16.89 4.32
C ALA A 82 -0.04 16.50 3.52
N ILE A 83 -1.07 17.34 3.52
CA ILE A 83 -2.28 17.13 2.72
C ILE A 83 -1.95 17.19 1.21
N GLU A 84 -1.19 18.20 0.76
CA GLU A 84 -0.74 18.31 -0.64
C GLU A 84 0.04 17.07 -1.08
N SER A 85 0.99 16.59 -0.27
CA SER A 85 1.76 15.37 -0.56
C SER A 85 0.89 14.12 -0.62
N LYS A 86 -0.14 14.02 0.21
CA LYS A 86 -1.12 12.93 0.15
C LYS A 86 -1.95 12.97 -1.14
N LEU A 87 -2.40 14.14 -1.56
CA LEU A 87 -3.14 14.32 -2.81
C LEU A 87 -2.29 13.95 -4.03
N GLU A 88 -1.00 14.32 -4.04
CA GLU A 88 -0.06 13.91 -5.10
C GLU A 88 0.13 12.39 -5.12
N SER A 89 0.34 11.78 -3.96
CA SER A 89 0.46 10.33 -3.82
C SER A 89 -0.80 9.62 -4.28
N PHE A 90 -1.95 10.16 -3.90
CA PHE A 90 -3.25 9.65 -4.29
C PHE A 90 -3.45 9.70 -5.82
N SER A 91 -3.21 10.86 -6.46
CA SER A 91 -3.30 10.99 -7.92
C SER A 91 -2.41 9.96 -8.64
N LYS A 92 -1.20 9.74 -8.13
CA LYS A 92 -0.28 8.74 -8.67
C LYS A 92 -0.85 7.32 -8.58
N TRP A 93 -1.44 6.95 -7.43
CA TRP A 93 -2.04 5.62 -7.26
C TRP A 93 -3.30 5.42 -8.10
N LEU A 94 -4.03 6.49 -8.38
CA LEU A 94 -5.15 6.46 -9.32
C LEU A 94 -4.69 6.06 -10.73
N ASP A 95 -3.61 6.69 -11.21
CA ASP A 95 -3.02 6.37 -12.52
C ASP A 95 -2.48 4.92 -12.55
N TYR A 96 -1.85 4.46 -11.46
CA TYR A 96 -1.36 3.08 -11.35
C TYR A 96 -2.50 2.08 -11.36
N LEU A 97 -3.58 2.36 -10.63
CA LEU A 97 -4.74 1.48 -10.58
C LEU A 97 -5.42 1.39 -11.95
N ASP A 98 -5.61 2.51 -12.63
CA ASP A 98 -6.17 2.56 -13.99
C ASP A 98 -5.32 1.73 -14.97
N PHE A 99 -4.00 1.86 -14.91
CA PHE A 99 -3.09 1.05 -15.71
C PHE A 99 -3.18 -0.45 -15.37
N LEU A 100 -3.16 -0.81 -14.08
CA LEU A 100 -3.20 -2.20 -13.63
C LEU A 100 -4.56 -2.87 -13.94
N LYS A 101 -5.66 -2.13 -13.81
CA LYS A 101 -7.00 -2.62 -14.20
C LYS A 101 -7.15 -2.74 -15.73
N CYS A 102 -6.48 -1.87 -16.52
CA CYS A 102 -6.40 -2.00 -17.96
C CYS A 102 -5.61 -3.28 -18.35
N TYR A 103 -4.51 -3.57 -17.66
CA TYR A 103 -3.78 -4.83 -17.85
C TYR A 103 -4.63 -6.06 -17.53
N ASN A 104 -5.34 -6.05 -16.41
CA ASN A 104 -6.28 -7.11 -16.04
C ASN A 104 -7.33 -6.57 -15.07
N GLN A 105 -8.60 -6.64 -15.44
CA GLN A 105 -9.71 -6.17 -14.60
C GLN A 105 -9.78 -6.87 -13.23
N SER A 106 -9.28 -8.12 -13.15
CA SER A 106 -9.18 -8.88 -11.89
C SER A 106 -7.92 -8.56 -11.08
N PHE A 107 -7.18 -7.50 -11.43
CA PHE A 107 -5.98 -7.10 -10.68
C PHE A 107 -6.39 -6.53 -9.31
N THR A 108 -6.29 -7.34 -8.27
CA THR A 108 -6.68 -7.04 -6.89
C THR A 108 -5.90 -7.93 -5.92
N ALA A 109 -6.14 -7.82 -4.62
CA ALA A 109 -5.54 -8.66 -3.60
C ALA A 109 -5.57 -10.16 -3.97
N GLY A 110 -4.45 -10.84 -3.81
CA GLY A 110 -4.27 -12.24 -4.17
C GLY A 110 -3.92 -12.51 -5.64
N TYR A 111 -4.05 -11.53 -6.52
CA TYR A 111 -3.68 -11.69 -7.93
C TYR A 111 -2.18 -11.96 -8.08
N GLN A 112 -1.83 -12.91 -8.95
CA GLN A 112 -0.45 -13.26 -9.24
C GLN A 112 -0.15 -13.02 -10.73
N PHE A 113 1.03 -12.47 -11.00
CA PHE A 113 1.46 -12.18 -12.36
C PHE A 113 2.97 -12.27 -12.50
N ARG A 114 3.43 -12.52 -13.71
CA ARG A 114 4.85 -12.47 -14.09
C ARG A 114 5.17 -11.08 -14.64
N LYS A 115 6.29 -10.53 -14.23
CA LYS A 115 6.81 -9.27 -14.76
C LYS A 115 6.96 -9.29 -16.28
N SER A 116 7.46 -10.40 -16.86
CA SER A 116 7.60 -10.59 -18.30
C SER A 116 6.26 -10.47 -19.04
N ASN A 117 5.18 -11.05 -18.50
CA ASN A 117 3.85 -10.98 -19.11
C ASN A 117 3.33 -9.53 -19.15
N LEU A 118 3.54 -8.76 -18.08
CA LEU A 118 3.14 -7.36 -18.05
C LEU A 118 3.91 -6.54 -19.10
N ILE A 119 5.23 -6.74 -19.22
CA ILE A 119 6.07 -6.07 -20.24
C ILE A 119 5.63 -6.45 -21.66
N GLU A 120 5.32 -7.71 -21.90
CA GLU A 120 4.83 -8.20 -23.18
C GLU A 120 3.50 -7.56 -23.57
N GLN A 121 2.52 -7.54 -22.63
CA GLN A 121 1.21 -6.94 -22.86
C GLN A 121 1.31 -5.43 -23.17
N ILE A 122 2.16 -4.67 -22.46
CA ILE A 122 2.43 -3.26 -22.81
C ILE A 122 2.92 -3.10 -24.25
N SER A 123 3.62 -4.10 -24.79
CA SER A 123 4.13 -4.06 -26.16
C SER A 123 3.07 -4.38 -27.20
N LEU A 124 2.09 -5.21 -26.85
CA LEU A 124 1.04 -5.72 -27.75
C LEU A 124 -0.23 -4.87 -27.73
N ASP A 125 -0.60 -4.31 -26.59
CA ASP A 125 -1.82 -3.55 -26.39
C ASP A 125 -1.54 -2.04 -26.48
N ILE A 126 -2.28 -1.35 -27.37
CA ILE A 126 -2.09 0.09 -27.65
C ILE A 126 -2.54 0.93 -26.48
N GLU A 127 -3.68 0.61 -25.86
CA GLU A 127 -4.21 1.37 -24.73
C GLU A 127 -3.31 1.22 -23.50
N LEU A 128 -2.92 0.00 -23.18
CA LEU A 128 -2.00 -0.29 -22.07
C LEU A 128 -0.65 0.42 -22.26
N LYS A 129 -0.15 0.46 -23.50
CA LYS A 129 1.08 1.17 -23.85
C LYS A 129 0.98 2.68 -23.62
N GLU A 130 -0.12 3.29 -24.01
CA GLU A 130 -0.34 4.73 -23.77
C GLU A 130 -0.45 5.03 -22.26
N LYS A 131 -1.20 4.23 -21.50
CA LYS A 131 -1.27 4.35 -20.04
C LYS A 131 0.11 4.18 -19.39
N ALA A 132 0.87 3.15 -19.79
CA ALA A 132 2.23 2.92 -19.29
C ALA A 132 3.16 4.14 -19.51
N ARG A 133 3.10 4.75 -20.69
CA ARG A 133 3.89 5.95 -21.00
C ARG A 133 3.51 7.15 -20.13
N HIS A 134 2.25 7.27 -19.73
CA HIS A 134 1.78 8.34 -18.84
C HIS A 134 2.32 8.22 -17.43
N LEU A 135 2.43 6.99 -16.87
CA LEU A 135 2.78 6.76 -15.47
C LEU A 135 4.07 7.46 -15.03
N PHE A 136 5.09 7.45 -15.87
CA PHE A 136 6.42 7.95 -15.50
C PHE A 136 6.97 9.01 -16.45
N LYS A 137 6.12 9.61 -17.26
CA LYS A 137 6.51 10.67 -18.21
C LYS A 137 7.29 11.81 -17.51
N LYS A 138 6.85 12.20 -16.31
CA LYS A 138 7.50 13.22 -15.48
C LYS A 138 8.94 12.87 -15.10
N TYR A 139 9.29 11.56 -15.07
CA TYR A 139 10.60 11.07 -14.62
C TYR A 139 11.54 10.65 -15.76
N GLY A 140 11.14 10.88 -17.02
CA GLY A 140 11.95 10.53 -18.18
C GLY A 140 12.14 9.02 -18.39
N VAL A 141 11.33 8.19 -17.76
CA VAL A 141 11.39 6.72 -17.95
C VAL A 141 10.82 6.36 -19.31
N GLY A 142 11.59 5.65 -20.12
CA GLY A 142 11.28 5.45 -21.54
C GLY A 142 11.02 4.01 -22.01
N SER A 143 11.62 3.01 -21.37
CA SER A 143 11.43 1.60 -21.76
C SER A 143 10.33 0.94 -20.91
N ASN A 144 9.61 -0.02 -21.52
CA ASN A 144 8.60 -0.81 -20.80
C ASN A 144 9.19 -1.51 -19.57
N LEU A 145 10.43 -2.00 -19.69
CA LEU A 145 11.14 -2.63 -18.57
C LEU A 145 11.37 -1.66 -17.40
N GLU A 146 11.81 -0.44 -17.67
CA GLU A 146 12.04 0.58 -16.64
C GLU A 146 10.72 1.00 -15.98
N ILE A 147 9.65 1.16 -16.76
CA ILE A 147 8.31 1.49 -16.27
C ILE A 147 7.85 0.41 -15.29
N VAL A 148 7.88 -0.86 -15.70
CA VAL A 148 7.44 -1.97 -14.85
C VAL A 148 8.33 -2.14 -13.63
N ASN A 149 9.65 -2.02 -13.76
CA ASN A 149 10.55 -2.08 -12.61
C ASN A 149 10.23 -1.01 -11.57
N LYS A 150 9.99 0.24 -12.01
CA LYS A 150 9.68 1.33 -11.11
C LYS A 150 8.32 1.15 -10.45
N LEU A 151 7.31 0.71 -11.19
CA LEU A 151 5.99 0.38 -10.65
C LEU A 151 6.08 -0.69 -9.56
N LEU A 152 6.77 -1.81 -9.85
CA LEU A 152 6.96 -2.91 -8.90
C LEU A 152 7.76 -2.48 -7.66
N GLN A 153 8.76 -1.62 -7.84
CA GLN A 153 9.51 -1.04 -6.72
C GLN A 153 8.60 -0.21 -5.81
N GLU A 154 7.74 0.64 -6.38
CA GLU A 154 6.82 1.47 -5.59
C GLU A 154 5.74 0.61 -4.91
N MET A 155 5.19 -0.38 -5.60
CA MET A 155 4.26 -1.35 -4.99
C MET A 155 4.92 -2.13 -3.84
N GLY A 156 6.16 -2.56 -4.03
CA GLY A 156 6.93 -3.25 -2.99
C GLY A 156 7.22 -2.37 -1.77
N ASN A 157 7.59 -1.10 -1.99
CA ASN A 157 7.84 -0.14 -0.89
C ASN A 157 6.60 0.12 -0.02
N MET A 158 5.41 0.07 -0.62
CA MET A 158 4.15 0.21 0.09
C MET A 158 3.67 -1.13 0.71
N GLY A 159 4.27 -2.24 0.32
CA GLY A 159 3.78 -3.57 0.70
C GLY A 159 2.56 -4.02 -0.10
N PHE A 160 2.26 -3.42 -1.26
CA PHE A 160 1.12 -3.75 -2.13
C PHE A 160 1.37 -4.95 -3.04
N ALA A 161 2.62 -5.26 -3.31
CA ALA A 161 3.01 -6.47 -4.03
C ALA A 161 4.34 -7.02 -3.52
N GLU A 162 4.49 -8.33 -3.60
CA GLU A 162 5.69 -9.04 -3.18
C GLU A 162 6.15 -10.01 -4.26
N CYS A 163 7.47 -10.12 -4.44
CA CYS A 163 8.05 -11.16 -5.30
C CYS A 163 7.95 -12.51 -4.60
N ILE A 164 7.23 -13.46 -5.21
CA ILE A 164 7.05 -14.83 -4.68
C ILE A 164 7.96 -15.85 -5.36
N SER A 165 8.53 -15.51 -6.51
CA SER A 165 9.55 -16.31 -7.21
C SER A 165 10.52 -15.37 -7.92
N GLU A 166 11.76 -15.32 -7.44
CA GLU A 166 12.83 -14.53 -8.08
C GLU A 166 13.21 -15.12 -9.44
N GLN A 167 13.18 -16.45 -9.57
CA GLN A 167 13.56 -17.14 -10.80
C GLN A 167 12.63 -16.80 -11.96
N ASP A 168 11.32 -16.72 -11.71
CA ASP A 168 10.31 -16.44 -12.74
C ASP A 168 9.85 -14.97 -12.70
N GLU A 169 10.41 -14.15 -11.82
CA GLU A 169 9.97 -12.78 -11.55
C GLU A 169 8.43 -12.70 -11.38
N THR A 170 7.89 -13.63 -10.54
CA THR A 170 6.46 -13.72 -10.25
C THR A 170 6.14 -12.93 -9.00
N TYR A 171 5.11 -12.11 -9.07
CA TYR A 171 4.63 -11.23 -8.01
C TYR A 171 3.23 -11.62 -7.57
N LYS A 172 2.94 -11.38 -6.29
CA LYS A 172 1.61 -11.50 -5.69
C LYS A 172 1.19 -10.14 -5.16
N VAL A 173 -0.02 -9.74 -5.46
CA VAL A 173 -0.68 -8.55 -4.89
C VAL A 173 -1.16 -8.90 -3.49
N THR A 174 -0.84 -8.08 -2.49
CA THR A 174 -1.21 -8.29 -1.09
C THR A 174 -2.55 -7.64 -0.76
N SER A 175 -3.12 -7.97 0.42
CA SER A 175 -4.34 -7.35 0.95
C SER A 175 -4.22 -5.83 1.09
N ALA A 176 -3.03 -5.29 1.33
CA ALA A 176 -2.79 -3.85 1.43
C ALA A 176 -3.16 -3.07 0.16
N PHE A 177 -3.17 -3.73 -1.00
CA PHE A 177 -3.56 -3.09 -2.27
C PHE A 177 -5.03 -2.65 -2.28
N CYS A 178 -5.89 -3.29 -1.47
CA CYS A 178 -7.29 -2.87 -1.28
C CYS A 178 -7.39 -1.41 -0.82
N TYR A 179 -6.40 -0.89 -0.07
CA TYR A 179 -6.35 0.53 0.29
C TYR A 179 -6.37 1.46 -0.92
N ALA A 180 -5.60 1.15 -1.98
CA ALA A 180 -5.61 1.94 -3.21
C ALA A 180 -6.96 1.85 -3.93
N GLU A 181 -7.59 0.67 -3.95
CA GLU A 181 -8.93 0.46 -4.54
C GLU A 181 -10.02 1.22 -3.76
N GLU A 182 -9.98 1.20 -2.44
CA GLU A 182 -10.92 1.92 -1.56
C GLU A 182 -10.83 3.43 -1.74
N LEU A 183 -9.61 3.98 -1.86
CA LEU A 183 -9.40 5.41 -2.11
C LEU A 183 -10.08 5.88 -3.40
N VAL A 184 -9.98 5.10 -4.47
CA VAL A 184 -10.61 5.42 -5.75
C VAL A 184 -12.14 5.39 -5.65
N ASN A 185 -12.68 4.37 -4.97
CA ASN A 185 -14.13 4.24 -4.78
C ASN A 185 -14.72 5.41 -3.97
N MET A 186 -13.99 5.91 -2.95
CA MET A 186 -14.45 7.06 -2.16
C MET A 186 -14.63 8.33 -3.01
N ILE A 187 -13.78 8.54 -4.01
CA ILE A 187 -13.88 9.73 -4.89
C ILE A 187 -15.02 9.61 -5.89
N GLN A 188 -15.26 8.41 -6.43
CA GLN A 188 -16.38 8.20 -7.34
C GLN A 188 -17.71 8.52 -6.65
N ILE A 189 -17.87 8.09 -5.40
CA ILE A 189 -19.08 8.37 -4.60
C ILE A 189 -19.22 9.88 -4.33
N ALA A 190 -18.13 10.57 -3.97
CA ALA A 190 -18.17 12.02 -3.73
C ALA A 190 -18.54 12.83 -4.97
N ASN A 191 -18.15 12.38 -6.16
CA ASN A 191 -18.51 13.05 -7.42
C ASN A 191 -19.97 12.79 -7.86
N GLU A 192 -20.55 11.65 -7.47
CA GLU A 192 -21.96 11.35 -7.76
C GLU A 192 -22.93 12.14 -6.86
N ASP A 193 -22.53 12.44 -5.62
CA ASP A 193 -23.32 13.24 -4.67
C ASP A 193 -23.27 14.76 -4.95
N GLU A 194 -22.34 15.24 -5.78
CA GLU A 194 -22.17 16.66 -6.14
C GLU A 194 -22.87 17.05 -7.46
N VAL A 195 -23.62 16.18 -8.12
CA VAL A 195 -24.42 16.53 -9.31
C VAL A 195 -25.80 17.03 -8.87
N PRO A 196 -26.06 18.36 -8.81
CA PRO A 196 -27.41 18.88 -8.64
C PRO A 196 -28.23 18.61 -9.90
N GLU A 197 -29.44 18.13 -9.74
CA GLU A 197 -30.47 18.06 -10.80
C GLU A 197 -30.75 19.44 -11.40
#